data_eb0002def88a5d2b51d58160de76bac2
#
_entry.id   eb0002def88a5d2b51d58160de76bac2
#
_cell.length_a   1.000
_cell.length_b   1.000
_cell.length_c   1.000
_cell.angle_alpha   90.00
_cell.angle_beta   90.00
_cell.angle_gamma   90.00
#
_symmetry.space_group_name_H-M   'P 1'
#
loop_
_entity.id
_entity.type
_entity.pdbx_description
1 polymer ?
#
loop_
_entity_poly.entity_id
_entity_poly.type
_entity_poly.pdbx_seq_one_letter_code
_entity_poly.pdbx_strand_id
1 'polypeptide(L)'
;ISVGNLSAGGSGKTPFVLLLGDLLKARGIKFDVLSRGYGRKSKGVRLVDPAGLPREFGDEPLLLARKLQVPVIVGEDRYQAGGFAESKFGPQLHLLDDGFQHRALARDFDVVLVTPQDAGDRLLPAGRLREPLSSLRRADAVALTSGASAESFPLAGKFVWRVRRGLAPQDVPLRPIAFCGIARPQNCVLQLRAANI
;
A
#
# COMPACT_ATOMS: atom_id res chain seq x y z
N ILE A 1 7.68 6.20 7.96
CA ILE A 1 6.23 6.24 7.67
C ILE A 1 5.76 4.83 7.34
N SER A 2 4.62 4.40 7.89
CA SER A 2 4.01 3.11 7.57
C SER A 2 2.68 3.32 6.86
N VAL A 3 2.45 2.55 5.81
CA VAL A 3 1.16 2.47 5.11
C VAL A 3 0.61 1.07 5.30
N GLY A 4 -0.64 0.98 5.77
CA GLY A 4 -1.29 -0.30 5.99
C GLY A 4 -2.81 -0.23 5.85
N ASN A 5 -3.47 -1.31 6.21
CA ASN A 5 -4.93 -1.39 6.28
C ASN A 5 -5.35 -2.44 7.32
N LEU A 6 -6.62 -2.51 7.65
CA LEU A 6 -7.15 -3.46 8.63
C LEU A 6 -7.59 -4.78 8.01
N SER A 7 -7.97 -4.81 6.73
CA SER A 7 -8.57 -5.99 6.10
C SER A 7 -7.58 -6.74 5.19
N ALA A 8 -7.79 -8.02 5.03
CA ALA A 8 -7.16 -8.80 3.96
C ALA A 8 -7.79 -8.44 2.61
N GLY A 9 -6.97 -8.33 1.56
CA GLY A 9 -7.41 -8.02 0.20
C GLY A 9 -7.18 -6.57 -0.23
N GLY A 10 -7.62 -6.24 -1.44
CA GLY A 10 -7.28 -5.02 -2.17
C GLY A 10 -7.91 -3.74 -1.62
N SER A 11 -7.30 -3.15 -0.60
CA SER A 11 -7.69 -1.84 -0.04
C SER A 11 -7.09 -0.64 -0.80
N GLY A 12 -6.22 -0.88 -1.79
CA GLY A 12 -5.53 0.17 -2.52
C GLY A 12 -4.21 0.65 -1.89
N LYS A 13 -3.58 -0.15 -1.01
CA LYS A 13 -2.28 0.19 -0.40
C LYS A 13 -1.19 0.49 -1.42
N THR A 14 -0.95 -0.43 -2.35
CA THR A 14 0.13 -0.28 -3.33
C THR A 14 0.01 0.99 -4.17
N PRO A 15 -1.17 1.34 -4.75
CA PRO A 15 -1.36 2.64 -5.38
C PRO A 15 -1.14 3.84 -4.45
N PHE A 16 -1.49 3.72 -3.18
CA PHE A 16 -1.26 4.79 -2.21
C PHE A 16 0.22 4.95 -1.86
N VAL A 17 0.96 3.84 -1.71
CA VAL A 17 2.42 3.86 -1.52
C VAL A 17 3.11 4.51 -2.74
N LEU A 18 2.65 4.21 -3.96
CA LEU A 18 3.15 4.87 -5.17
C LEU A 18 2.90 6.36 -5.14
N LEU A 19 1.67 6.80 -4.84
CA LEU A 19 1.33 8.22 -4.72
C LEU A 19 2.20 8.93 -3.68
N LEU A 20 2.36 8.34 -2.50
CA LEU A 20 3.17 8.92 -1.43
C LEU A 20 4.65 8.96 -1.84
N GLY A 21 5.16 7.92 -2.48
CA GLY A 21 6.51 7.88 -3.02
C GLY A 21 6.76 8.97 -4.05
N ASP A 22 5.84 9.21 -4.98
CA ASP A 22 5.96 10.30 -5.95
C ASP A 22 5.93 11.67 -5.28
N LEU A 23 5.12 11.86 -4.24
CA LEU A 23 5.09 13.10 -3.45
C LEU A 23 6.40 13.33 -2.69
N LEU A 24 7.01 12.27 -2.13
CA LEU A 24 8.31 12.36 -1.46
C LEU A 24 9.41 12.72 -2.47
N LYS A 25 9.42 12.09 -3.64
CA LYS A 25 10.35 12.43 -4.73
C LYS A 25 10.22 13.89 -5.17
N ALA A 26 9.00 14.36 -5.37
CA ALA A 26 8.74 15.75 -5.76
C ALA A 26 9.26 16.78 -4.73
N ARG A 27 9.43 16.34 -3.47
CA ARG A 27 10.03 17.16 -2.40
C ARG A 27 11.53 16.95 -2.21
N GLY A 28 12.16 16.14 -3.04
CA GLY A 28 13.59 15.82 -2.94
C GLY A 28 13.96 14.99 -1.71
N ILE A 29 12.99 14.31 -1.08
CA ILE A 29 13.24 13.46 0.09
C ILE A 29 13.82 12.13 -0.39
N LYS A 30 15.00 11.79 0.12
CA LYS A 30 15.65 10.50 -0.14
C LYS A 30 15.02 9.42 0.74
N PHE A 31 14.35 8.46 0.12
CA PHE A 31 13.67 7.38 0.84
C PHE A 31 13.88 6.02 0.17
N ASP A 32 13.55 5.01 0.89
CA ASP A 32 13.40 3.64 0.40
C ASP A 32 12.01 3.08 0.72
N VAL A 33 11.74 1.88 0.20
CA VAL A 33 10.52 1.15 0.54
C VAL A 33 10.89 -0.18 1.20
N LEU A 34 10.32 -0.44 2.37
CA LEU A 34 10.46 -1.71 3.08
C LEU A 34 9.16 -2.53 2.93
N SER A 35 9.25 -3.70 2.34
CA SER A 35 8.10 -4.60 2.16
C SER A 35 8.40 -6.01 2.65
N ARG A 36 7.35 -6.79 2.91
CA ARG A 36 7.49 -8.20 3.32
C ARG A 36 7.94 -9.09 2.17
N GLY A 37 7.52 -8.74 0.96
CA GLY A 37 7.68 -9.62 -0.18
C GLY A 37 6.73 -10.81 -0.09
N TYR A 38 5.44 -10.56 0.13
CA TYR A 38 4.44 -11.62 0.21
C TYR A 38 4.45 -12.49 -1.06
N GLY A 39 4.36 -13.81 -0.88
CA GLY A 39 4.36 -14.78 -2.00
C GLY A 39 5.73 -15.07 -2.62
N ARG A 40 6.82 -14.39 -2.21
CA ARG A 40 8.17 -14.70 -2.70
C ARG A 40 8.68 -16.05 -2.20
N LYS A 41 9.52 -16.70 -2.99
CA LYS A 41 10.23 -17.94 -2.59
C LYS A 41 11.58 -17.68 -1.93
N SER A 42 12.17 -16.52 -2.20
CA SER A 42 13.45 -16.13 -1.59
C SER A 42 13.29 -15.83 -0.10
N LYS A 43 14.33 -16.06 0.69
CA LYS A 43 14.36 -15.77 2.14
C LYS A 43 15.36 -14.65 2.46
N GLY A 44 15.25 -14.12 3.68
CA GLY A 44 16.15 -13.09 4.21
C GLY A 44 15.90 -11.71 3.58
N VAL A 45 16.81 -10.78 3.91
CA VAL A 45 16.76 -9.41 3.40
C VAL A 45 17.37 -9.35 2.00
N ARG A 46 16.66 -8.75 1.04
CA ARG A 46 17.11 -8.59 -0.33
C ARG A 46 16.70 -7.25 -0.91
N LEU A 47 17.61 -6.64 -1.65
CA LEU A 47 17.27 -5.52 -2.55
C LEU A 47 16.51 -6.08 -3.76
N VAL A 48 15.40 -5.46 -4.09
CA VAL A 48 14.58 -5.83 -5.25
C VAL A 48 15.30 -5.37 -6.53
N ASP A 49 15.56 -6.31 -7.43
CA ASP A 49 15.98 -6.00 -8.79
C ASP A 49 14.73 -5.71 -9.64
N PRO A 50 14.57 -4.49 -10.21
CA PRO A 50 13.43 -4.18 -11.07
C PRO A 50 13.30 -5.10 -12.30
N ALA A 51 14.40 -5.68 -12.78
CA ALA A 51 14.41 -6.66 -13.87
C ALA A 51 14.09 -8.10 -13.42
N GLY A 52 14.06 -8.33 -12.09
CA GLY A 52 13.86 -9.65 -11.52
C GLY A 52 12.45 -10.20 -11.67
N LEU A 53 12.23 -11.38 -11.10
CA LEU A 53 10.98 -12.11 -11.24
C LEU A 53 10.09 -12.01 -9.98
N PRO A 54 8.75 -12.01 -10.14
CA PRO A 54 7.81 -11.99 -9.01
C PRO A 54 8.04 -13.10 -7.98
N ARG A 55 8.44 -14.29 -8.42
CA ARG A 55 8.76 -15.42 -7.52
C ARG A 55 9.94 -15.15 -6.58
N GLU A 56 10.80 -14.20 -6.93
CA GLU A 56 11.99 -13.87 -6.15
C GLU A 56 11.73 -12.77 -5.14
N PHE A 57 10.91 -11.79 -5.50
CA PHE A 57 10.71 -10.57 -4.71
C PHE A 57 9.26 -10.33 -4.26
N GLY A 58 8.29 -10.97 -4.89
CA GLY A 58 6.86 -10.69 -4.78
C GLY A 58 6.38 -9.66 -5.82
N ASP A 59 5.12 -9.73 -6.19
CA ASP A 59 4.53 -8.87 -7.23
C ASP A 59 4.52 -7.39 -6.83
N GLU A 60 4.08 -7.09 -5.60
CA GLU A 60 3.94 -5.71 -5.12
C GLU A 60 5.29 -5.01 -4.98
N PRO A 61 6.33 -5.58 -4.31
CA PRO A 61 7.64 -4.95 -4.23
C PRO A 61 8.28 -4.72 -5.59
N LEU A 62 8.10 -5.66 -6.53
CA LEU A 62 8.62 -5.52 -7.88
C LEU A 62 7.94 -4.37 -8.63
N LEU A 63 6.62 -4.22 -8.49
CA LEU A 63 5.88 -3.09 -9.03
C LEU A 63 6.36 -1.76 -8.45
N LEU A 64 6.56 -1.70 -7.12
CA LEU A 64 7.06 -0.50 -6.44
C LEU A 64 8.46 -0.11 -6.94
N ALA A 65 9.37 -1.08 -7.06
CA ALA A 65 10.73 -0.83 -7.56
C ALA A 65 10.73 -0.29 -9.00
N ARG A 66 9.91 -0.87 -9.88
CA ARG A 66 9.78 -0.46 -11.29
C ARG A 66 9.18 0.94 -11.44
N LYS A 67 8.18 1.28 -10.62
CA LYS A 67 7.47 2.55 -10.74
C LYS A 67 8.18 3.69 -10.02
N LEU A 68 8.61 3.47 -8.78
CA LEU A 68 9.24 4.51 -7.98
C LEU A 68 10.71 4.75 -8.32
N GLN A 69 11.42 3.73 -8.83
CA GLN A 69 12.85 3.83 -9.12
C GLN A 69 13.68 4.28 -7.90
N VAL A 70 13.29 3.81 -6.72
CA VAL A 70 14.01 3.96 -5.45
C VAL A 70 14.40 2.60 -4.92
N PRO A 71 15.33 2.49 -3.96
CA PRO A 71 15.61 1.21 -3.33
C PRO A 71 14.34 0.61 -2.71
N VAL A 72 14.01 -0.61 -3.08
CA VAL A 72 12.95 -1.40 -2.46
C VAL A 72 13.58 -2.63 -1.84
N ILE A 73 13.40 -2.81 -0.55
CA ILE A 73 13.99 -3.90 0.21
C ILE A 73 12.87 -4.83 0.71
N VAL A 74 13.02 -6.12 0.43
CA VAL A 74 12.12 -7.15 0.95
C VAL A 74 12.79 -7.89 2.10
N GLY A 75 12.03 -8.11 3.17
CA GLY A 75 12.50 -8.84 4.34
C GLY A 75 11.33 -9.18 5.26
N GLU A 76 11.34 -10.35 5.90
CA GLU A 76 10.36 -10.73 6.91
C GLU A 76 10.54 -9.88 8.16
N ASP A 77 11.79 -9.66 8.54
CA ASP A 77 12.19 -8.73 9.59
C ASP A 77 12.48 -7.34 8.98
N ARG A 78 11.58 -6.37 9.26
CA ARG A 78 11.68 -4.99 8.76
C ARG A 78 12.81 -4.21 9.41
N TYR A 79 13.20 -4.57 10.63
CA TYR A 79 14.34 -3.95 11.32
C TYR A 79 15.63 -4.26 10.57
N GLN A 80 15.86 -5.54 10.26
CA GLN A 80 17.02 -5.95 9.46
C GLN A 80 16.98 -5.34 8.04
N ALA A 81 15.80 -5.25 7.42
CA ALA A 81 15.64 -4.63 6.12
C ALA A 81 15.97 -3.13 6.16
N GLY A 82 15.55 -2.42 7.21
CA GLY A 82 15.88 -1.01 7.43
C GLY A 82 17.38 -0.81 7.63
N GLY A 83 18.02 -1.57 8.52
CA GLY A 83 19.46 -1.49 8.74
C GLY A 83 20.28 -1.78 7.47
N PHE A 84 19.84 -2.73 6.65
CA PHE A 84 20.45 -2.97 5.33
C PHE A 84 20.31 -1.75 4.43
N ALA A 85 19.14 -1.12 4.38
CA ALA A 85 18.89 0.08 3.58
C ALA A 85 19.73 1.27 4.07
N GLU A 86 19.78 1.50 5.37
CA GLU A 86 20.59 2.57 5.98
C GLU A 86 22.06 2.43 5.64
N SER A 87 22.62 1.23 5.81
CA SER A 87 24.05 0.97 5.56
C SER A 87 24.43 1.14 4.09
N LYS A 88 23.51 0.87 3.16
CA LYS A 88 23.80 0.83 1.73
C LYS A 88 23.40 2.10 0.98
N PHE A 89 22.32 2.76 1.40
CA PHE A 89 21.72 3.87 0.66
C PHE A 89 21.61 5.15 1.47
N GLY A 90 21.63 5.10 2.80
CA GLY A 90 21.48 6.26 3.70
C GLY A 90 20.19 7.05 3.40
N PRO A 91 18.99 6.44 3.51
CA PRO A 91 17.74 7.14 3.31
C PRO A 91 17.46 8.11 4.45
N GLN A 92 16.72 9.17 4.18
CA GLN A 92 16.18 10.08 5.20
C GLN A 92 14.89 9.53 5.81
N LEU A 93 14.22 8.60 5.10
CA LEU A 93 12.93 8.06 5.48
C LEU A 93 12.76 6.64 4.93
N HIS A 94 12.22 5.76 5.76
CA HIS A 94 11.70 4.46 5.36
C HIS A 94 10.19 4.53 5.13
N LEU A 95 9.73 4.10 3.95
CA LEU A 95 8.31 3.92 3.64
C LEU A 95 7.96 2.43 3.73
N LEU A 96 7.19 2.05 4.76
CA LEU A 96 6.80 0.67 4.98
C LEU A 96 5.51 0.35 4.20
N ASP A 97 5.58 -0.61 3.31
CA ASP A 97 4.43 -1.19 2.63
C ASP A 97 3.85 -2.33 3.47
N ASP A 98 2.55 -2.27 3.74
CA ASP A 98 1.81 -3.18 4.65
C ASP A 98 2.44 -3.28 6.05
N GLY A 99 2.81 -2.11 6.62
CA GLY A 99 3.56 -2.03 7.87
C GLY A 99 2.70 -2.02 9.14
N PHE A 100 1.39 -1.75 9.08
CA PHE A 100 0.56 -1.47 10.25
C PHE A 100 0.50 -2.62 11.27
N GLN A 101 0.47 -3.88 10.81
CA GLN A 101 0.52 -5.06 11.66
C GLN A 101 1.93 -5.39 12.18
N HIS A 102 2.98 -4.78 11.62
CA HIS A 102 4.36 -5.07 12.04
C HIS A 102 4.75 -4.25 13.28
N ARG A 103 4.22 -4.63 14.44
CA ARG A 103 4.33 -3.89 15.70
C ARG A 103 5.71 -3.93 16.36
N ALA A 104 6.60 -4.81 15.90
CA ALA A 104 7.96 -4.96 16.43
C ALA A 104 8.89 -3.80 16.03
N LEU A 105 8.54 -3.02 14.99
CA LEU A 105 9.31 -1.86 14.55
C LEU A 105 8.59 -0.58 15.00
N ALA A 106 9.31 0.34 15.67
CA ALA A 106 8.80 1.68 15.97
C ALA A 106 8.57 2.47 14.67
N ARG A 107 7.51 3.25 14.63
CA ARG A 107 7.16 4.11 13.48
C ARG A 107 6.75 5.48 13.99
N ASP A 108 7.20 6.51 13.29
CA ASP A 108 6.88 7.90 13.63
C ASP A 108 5.51 8.30 13.11
N PHE A 109 5.01 7.63 12.04
CA PHE A 109 3.73 7.97 11.42
C PHE A 109 3.10 6.75 10.74
N ASP A 110 1.90 6.39 11.20
CA ASP A 110 1.10 5.29 10.64
C ASP A 110 -0.09 5.81 9.84
N VAL A 111 -0.17 5.48 8.57
CA VAL A 111 -1.32 5.75 7.69
C VAL A 111 -2.09 4.47 7.46
N VAL A 112 -3.39 4.47 7.77
CA VAL A 112 -4.25 3.29 7.58
C VAL A 112 -5.34 3.59 6.55
N LEU A 113 -5.34 2.81 5.47
CA LEU A 113 -6.41 2.87 4.47
C LEU A 113 -7.62 2.09 4.97
N VAL A 114 -8.80 2.68 4.84
CA VAL A 114 -10.07 2.02 5.12
C VAL A 114 -11.00 2.12 3.91
N THR A 115 -11.76 1.07 3.70
CA THR A 115 -12.74 0.94 2.62
C THR A 115 -14.16 0.93 3.20
N PRO A 116 -15.21 1.22 2.42
CA PRO A 116 -16.60 1.16 2.91
C PRO A 116 -16.96 -0.18 3.54
N GLN A 117 -16.39 -1.27 3.00
CA GLN A 117 -16.67 -2.63 3.46
C GLN A 117 -16.05 -2.94 4.82
N ASP A 118 -15.04 -2.19 5.24
CA ASP A 118 -14.36 -2.46 6.52
C ASP A 118 -15.25 -2.07 7.71
N ALA A 119 -16.17 -1.11 7.54
CA ALA A 119 -17.07 -0.63 8.59
C ALA A 119 -18.01 -1.70 9.14
N GLY A 120 -18.46 -2.63 8.31
CA GLY A 120 -19.39 -3.70 8.71
C GLY A 120 -18.77 -5.09 8.70
N ASP A 121 -17.44 -5.19 8.51
CA ASP A 121 -16.77 -6.49 8.36
C ASP A 121 -16.38 -7.09 9.72
N ARG A 122 -16.13 -8.39 9.74
CA ARG A 122 -15.75 -9.16 10.92
C ARG A 122 -14.27 -9.53 10.87
N LEU A 123 -13.74 -9.88 12.03
CA LEU A 123 -12.39 -10.41 12.14
C LEU A 123 -12.25 -11.75 11.42
N LEU A 124 -11.06 -12.03 10.90
CA LEU A 124 -10.70 -13.35 10.41
C LEU A 124 -10.90 -14.41 11.50
N PRO A 125 -11.42 -15.62 11.17
CA PRO A 125 -11.77 -16.09 9.83
C PRO A 125 -13.23 -15.78 9.40
N ALA A 126 -14.03 -15.13 10.25
CA ALA A 126 -15.47 -14.88 10.00
C ALA A 126 -15.71 -13.70 9.04
N GLY A 127 -14.71 -12.90 8.75
CA GLY A 127 -14.69 -11.78 7.83
C GLY A 127 -13.29 -11.55 7.31
N ARG A 128 -12.96 -10.32 6.91
CA ARG A 128 -11.66 -9.98 6.30
C ARG A 128 -10.77 -9.13 7.19
N LEU A 129 -11.27 -8.64 8.32
CA LEU A 129 -10.47 -7.78 9.20
C LEU A 129 -9.36 -8.61 9.87
N ARG A 130 -8.12 -8.15 9.73
CA ARG A 130 -6.93 -8.67 10.44
C ARG A 130 -6.89 -8.16 11.89
N GLU A 131 -7.47 -7.00 12.12
CA GLU A 131 -7.58 -6.33 13.41
C GLU A 131 -8.93 -5.60 13.53
N PRO A 132 -9.46 -5.40 14.75
CA PRO A 132 -10.72 -4.69 14.94
C PRO A 132 -10.58 -3.21 14.57
N LEU A 133 -11.70 -2.53 14.25
CA LEU A 133 -11.71 -1.10 13.93
C LEU A 133 -11.11 -0.23 15.03
N SER A 134 -11.20 -0.65 16.29
CA SER A 134 -10.56 0.04 17.43
C SER A 134 -9.04 0.14 17.29
N SER A 135 -8.41 -0.69 16.47
CA SER A 135 -6.96 -0.61 16.17
C SER A 135 -6.58 0.68 15.43
N LEU A 136 -7.55 1.38 14.81
CA LEU A 136 -7.33 2.71 14.22
C LEU A 136 -6.82 3.73 15.23
N ARG A 137 -7.05 3.51 16.54
CA ARG A 137 -6.48 4.37 17.59
C ARG A 137 -4.95 4.51 17.52
N ARG A 138 -4.23 3.53 16.93
CA ARG A 138 -2.78 3.57 16.75
C ARG A 138 -2.34 4.35 15.52
N ALA A 139 -3.25 4.56 14.57
CA ALA A 139 -2.95 5.32 13.36
C ALA A 139 -2.84 6.81 13.67
N ASP A 140 -1.97 7.51 12.97
CA ASP A 140 -1.88 8.98 12.98
C ASP A 140 -2.82 9.56 11.92
N ALA A 141 -2.88 8.92 10.76
CA ALA A 141 -3.78 9.29 9.68
C ALA A 141 -4.63 8.11 9.20
N VAL A 142 -5.88 8.39 8.84
CA VAL A 142 -6.77 7.43 8.20
C VAL A 142 -7.15 7.92 6.81
N ALA A 143 -6.84 7.12 5.80
CA ALA A 143 -7.15 7.39 4.42
C ALA A 143 -8.46 6.69 4.03
N LEU A 144 -9.53 7.46 3.92
CA LEU A 144 -10.84 6.99 3.47
C LEU A 144 -10.83 6.81 1.96
N THR A 145 -11.00 5.59 1.48
CA THR A 145 -11.14 5.32 0.05
C THR A 145 -12.53 5.70 -0.45
N SER A 146 -12.72 5.78 -1.77
CA SER A 146 -13.99 6.20 -2.37
C SER A 146 -15.19 5.43 -1.78
N GLY A 147 -16.21 6.15 -1.35
CA GLY A 147 -17.43 5.62 -0.73
C GLY A 147 -17.33 5.33 0.77
N ALA A 148 -16.15 5.45 1.40
CA ALA A 148 -16.05 5.30 2.85
C ALA A 148 -16.55 6.57 3.56
N SER A 149 -17.47 6.40 4.51
CA SER A 149 -17.96 7.50 5.35
C SER A 149 -17.15 7.61 6.64
N ALA A 150 -16.82 8.84 7.03
CA ALA A 150 -16.04 9.10 8.24
C ALA A 150 -16.78 8.66 9.51
N GLU A 151 -18.10 8.79 9.52
CA GLU A 151 -18.96 8.43 10.66
C GLU A 151 -18.94 6.93 10.97
N SER A 152 -18.53 6.11 10.00
CA SER A 152 -18.45 4.65 10.15
C SER A 152 -17.19 4.17 10.88
N PHE A 153 -16.27 5.07 11.23
CA PHE A 153 -14.98 4.70 11.81
C PHE A 153 -14.64 5.55 13.04
N PRO A 154 -13.89 5.00 14.01
CA PRO A 154 -13.44 5.75 15.20
C PRO A 154 -12.25 6.66 14.84
N LEU A 155 -12.52 7.86 14.34
CA LEU A 155 -11.51 8.77 13.78
C LEU A 155 -11.16 9.95 14.70
N ALA A 156 -11.66 10.00 15.92
CA ALA A 156 -11.40 11.11 16.85
C ALA A 156 -9.88 11.34 17.03
N GLY A 157 -9.45 12.60 16.86
CA GLY A 157 -8.04 13.01 17.00
C GLY A 157 -7.10 12.52 15.88
N LYS A 158 -7.62 12.07 14.73
CA LYS A 158 -6.84 11.58 13.61
C LYS A 158 -6.82 12.57 12.46
N PHE A 159 -5.74 12.58 11.69
CA PHE A 159 -5.77 13.17 10.36
C PHE A 159 -6.64 12.30 9.44
N VAL A 160 -7.60 12.90 8.78
CA VAL A 160 -8.51 12.20 7.87
C VAL A 160 -8.28 12.67 6.45
N TRP A 161 -7.82 11.76 5.60
CA TRP A 161 -7.62 12.02 4.18
C TRP A 161 -8.70 11.32 3.37
N ARG A 162 -9.21 11.98 2.33
CA ARG A 162 -10.10 11.37 1.34
C ARG A 162 -9.32 11.04 0.09
N VAL A 163 -9.23 9.75 -0.23
CA VAL A 163 -8.45 9.26 -1.37
C VAL A 163 -9.39 8.78 -2.44
N ARG A 164 -9.26 9.35 -3.63
CA ARG A 164 -9.99 8.89 -4.83
C ARG A 164 -9.01 8.15 -5.73
N ARG A 165 -9.43 7.00 -6.20
CA ARG A 165 -8.75 6.26 -7.25
C ARG A 165 -9.46 6.54 -8.56
N GLY A 166 -8.76 7.10 -9.52
CA GLY A 166 -9.25 7.33 -10.87
C GLY A 166 -8.42 6.56 -11.90
N LEU A 167 -8.99 6.34 -13.07
CA LEU A 167 -8.25 5.99 -14.26
C LEU A 167 -8.02 7.27 -15.06
N ALA A 168 -6.79 7.47 -15.52
CA ALA A 168 -6.43 8.50 -16.48
C ALA A 168 -5.84 7.81 -17.71
N PRO A 169 -6.69 7.13 -18.52
CA PRO A 169 -6.23 6.44 -19.71
C PRO A 169 -5.79 7.45 -20.75
N GLN A 170 -4.65 7.18 -21.39
CA GLN A 170 -4.13 7.95 -22.50
C GLN A 170 -4.27 7.12 -23.77
N ASP A 171 -4.54 7.76 -24.90
CA ASP A 171 -4.58 7.15 -26.22
C ASP A 171 -5.52 5.92 -26.32
N VAL A 172 -6.72 6.03 -25.78
CA VAL A 172 -7.71 4.94 -25.81
C VAL A 172 -8.24 4.77 -27.24
N PRO A 173 -8.12 3.56 -27.86
CA PRO A 173 -8.66 3.31 -29.18
C PRO A 173 -10.20 3.31 -29.18
N LEU A 174 -10.82 3.47 -30.34
CA LEU A 174 -12.29 3.50 -30.53
C LEU A 174 -13.00 2.23 -30.02
N ARG A 175 -12.32 1.09 -29.98
CA ARG A 175 -12.83 -0.20 -29.47
C ARG A 175 -11.80 -0.81 -28.54
N PRO A 176 -11.68 -0.34 -27.30
CA PRO A 176 -10.71 -0.88 -26.37
C PRO A 176 -11.16 -2.24 -25.83
N ILE A 177 -10.20 -3.14 -25.62
CA ILE A 177 -10.40 -4.34 -24.82
C ILE A 177 -9.76 -4.11 -23.47
N ALA A 178 -10.56 -4.17 -22.40
CA ALA A 178 -10.07 -4.03 -21.04
C ALA A 178 -10.01 -5.39 -20.32
N PHE A 179 -8.89 -5.69 -19.71
CA PHE A 179 -8.76 -6.83 -18.80
C PHE A 179 -8.06 -6.37 -17.53
N CYS A 180 -8.42 -6.96 -16.40
CA CYS A 180 -7.81 -6.62 -15.13
C CYS A 180 -7.59 -7.86 -14.26
N GLY A 181 -6.40 -7.96 -13.66
CA GLY A 181 -6.02 -9.00 -12.70
C GLY A 181 -5.92 -8.45 -11.29
N ILE A 182 -6.99 -7.80 -10.79
CA ILE A 182 -7.01 -7.22 -9.44
C ILE A 182 -8.03 -7.95 -8.55
N ALA A 183 -7.85 -7.87 -7.24
CA ALA A 183 -8.69 -8.54 -6.26
C ALA A 183 -10.18 -8.17 -6.34
N ARG A 184 -10.52 -7.01 -6.95
CA ARG A 184 -11.89 -6.53 -7.12
C ARG A 184 -12.10 -6.01 -8.55
N PRO A 185 -12.31 -6.89 -9.54
CA PRO A 185 -12.44 -6.51 -10.95
C PRO A 185 -13.62 -5.58 -11.22
N GLN A 186 -14.71 -5.67 -10.46
CA GLN A 186 -15.87 -4.79 -10.58
C GLN A 186 -15.51 -3.31 -10.40
N ASN A 187 -14.56 -2.99 -9.52
CA ASN A 187 -14.10 -1.61 -9.33
C ASN A 187 -13.39 -1.07 -10.58
N CYS A 188 -12.68 -1.92 -11.31
CA CYS A 188 -12.06 -1.55 -12.58
C CYS A 188 -13.13 -1.24 -13.63
N VAL A 189 -14.13 -2.12 -13.76
CA VAL A 189 -15.25 -1.92 -14.70
C VAL A 189 -16.02 -0.62 -14.40
N LEU A 190 -16.31 -0.34 -13.12
CA LEU A 190 -16.98 0.91 -12.73
C LEU A 190 -16.16 2.16 -13.08
N GLN A 191 -14.83 2.09 -12.90
CA GLN A 191 -13.95 3.20 -13.24
C GLN A 191 -13.84 3.41 -14.76
N LEU A 192 -13.79 2.34 -15.55
CA LEU A 192 -13.83 2.43 -17.01
C LEU A 192 -15.12 3.05 -17.50
N ARG A 193 -16.26 2.58 -17.01
CA ARG A 193 -17.57 3.18 -17.32
C ARG A 193 -17.65 4.67 -16.94
N ALA A 194 -17.12 5.04 -15.77
CA ALA A 194 -17.06 6.44 -15.33
C ALA A 194 -16.12 7.30 -16.20
N ALA A 195 -15.17 6.70 -16.89
CA ALA A 195 -14.29 7.34 -17.86
C ALA A 195 -14.82 7.26 -19.31
N ASN A 196 -16.06 6.79 -19.53
CA ASN A 196 -16.67 6.57 -20.83
C ASN A 196 -15.88 5.61 -21.75
N ILE A 197 -15.31 4.57 -21.16
CA ILE A 197 -14.56 3.52 -21.85
C ILE A 197 -15.29 2.18 -21.72
#